data_2d7b338f2aef196176d621178d8cb7cf
#
_entry.id   2d7b338f2aef196176d621178d8cb7cf
#
_cell.length_a   1.000
_cell.length_b   1.000
_cell.length_c   1.000
_cell.angle_alpha   90.00
_cell.angle_beta   90.00
_cell.angle_gamma   90.00
#
_symmetry.space_group_name_H-M   'P 1'
#
loop_
_entity.id
_entity.type
_entity.pdbx_description
1 polymer ?
#
loop_
_entity_poly.entity_id
_entity_poly.type
_entity_poly.pdbx_seq_one_letter_code
_entity_poly.pdbx_strand_id
1 'polypeptide(L)'
;DLKNNNRKLFVNYEQIKSKERVNNHGEVLTPEWLVKDMLDLLPRSVSQIESRYLETSVGEGAFLVEILYRKLNLVFTTFNENLEREFFTVVALCNIYGLELLRDNVEITKTRLEMVIKDFFIDKYNIEVSENFFDVIKKILDINIINMDSMKFKVPMFDENNKILLDSNGEIVYNNELALISEWEFDYENKKVKRIEYYYKDVVNEQRKEYIIKQKKKESIKSSTKVNIWGDVIEKNEEPLYQDKQMSFFECAITNSENELNKTDNISLKPVRIFESVNYLCIK
;
A
#
# COMPACT_ATOMS: atom_id res chain seq x y z
N ASP A 1 -33.12 -0.46 6.15
CA ASP A 1 -32.75 -1.45 5.10
C ASP A 1 -31.47 -1.12 4.34
N LEU A 2 -30.63 -0.23 4.87
CA LEU A 2 -29.29 0.09 4.37
C LEU A 2 -28.25 -1.04 4.60
N LYS A 3 -28.59 -2.10 5.30
CA LYS A 3 -27.69 -3.23 5.62
C LYS A 3 -27.56 -4.30 4.52
N ASN A 4 -28.42 -4.30 3.51
CA ASN A 4 -28.48 -5.40 2.52
C ASN A 4 -27.84 -5.11 1.15
N ASN A 5 -27.48 -3.87 0.82
CA ASN A 5 -26.88 -3.54 -0.49
C ASN A 5 -25.36 -3.70 -0.56
N ASN A 6 -24.67 -3.80 0.59
CA ASN A 6 -23.20 -3.91 0.63
C ASN A 6 -22.65 -5.29 0.25
N ARG A 7 -23.50 -6.27 -0.07
CA ARG A 7 -23.08 -7.66 -0.30
C ARG A 7 -22.58 -7.97 -1.72
N LYS A 8 -22.71 -7.07 -2.68
CA LYS A 8 -22.25 -7.33 -4.07
C LYS A 8 -20.76 -7.09 -4.29
N LEU A 9 -20.13 -6.25 -3.47
CA LEU A 9 -18.68 -5.94 -3.57
C LEU A 9 -17.80 -7.07 -3.04
N PHE A 10 -18.35 -7.87 -2.13
CA PHE A 10 -17.69 -9.01 -1.52
C PHE A 10 -18.37 -10.28 -2.02
N VAL A 11 -17.91 -10.79 -3.17
CA VAL A 11 -18.32 -12.12 -3.64
C VAL A 11 -17.92 -13.13 -2.58
N ASN A 12 -18.74 -14.13 -2.30
CA ASN A 12 -18.40 -15.25 -1.41
C ASN A 12 -17.19 -15.99 -2.01
N TYR A 13 -15.99 -15.62 -1.58
CA TYR A 13 -14.76 -16.30 -1.99
C TYR A 13 -14.56 -17.54 -1.11
N GLU A 14 -14.34 -18.66 -1.77
CA GLU A 14 -13.72 -19.79 -1.12
C GLU A 14 -12.33 -19.33 -0.62
N GLN A 15 -12.00 -19.59 0.65
CA GLN A 15 -10.70 -19.21 1.23
C GLN A 15 -9.51 -19.82 0.48
N ILE A 16 -9.75 -20.85 -0.29
CA ILE A 16 -8.74 -21.62 -1.03
C ILE A 16 -9.21 -21.79 -2.47
N LYS A 17 -8.51 -21.18 -3.42
CA LYS A 17 -8.76 -21.36 -4.85
C LYS A 17 -8.45 -22.78 -5.33
N SER A 18 -7.31 -23.32 -4.90
CA SER A 18 -6.91 -24.71 -5.16
C SER A 18 -5.85 -25.18 -4.18
N LYS A 19 -5.77 -26.50 -3.96
CA LYS A 19 -4.71 -27.11 -3.14
C LYS A 19 -3.31 -26.87 -3.75
N GLU A 20 -3.20 -26.80 -5.07
CA GLU A 20 -1.96 -26.51 -5.77
C GLU A 20 -1.44 -25.12 -5.45
N ARG A 21 -2.31 -24.09 -5.46
CA ARG A 21 -1.94 -22.71 -5.13
C ARG A 21 -1.54 -22.56 -3.67
N VAL A 22 -2.20 -23.26 -2.76
CA VAL A 22 -1.80 -23.29 -1.34
C VAL A 22 -0.40 -23.92 -1.19
N ASN A 23 -0.16 -25.05 -1.86
CA ASN A 23 1.13 -25.74 -1.75
C ASN A 23 2.29 -24.95 -2.39
N ASN A 24 2.06 -24.33 -3.54
CA ASN A 24 3.11 -23.66 -4.30
C ASN A 24 3.35 -22.21 -3.86
N HIS A 25 2.32 -21.53 -3.37
CA HIS A 25 2.37 -20.09 -3.09
C HIS A 25 1.86 -19.71 -1.69
N GLY A 26 1.39 -20.67 -0.89
CA GLY A 26 0.80 -20.37 0.42
C GLY A 26 -0.49 -19.55 0.34
N GLU A 27 -1.17 -19.57 -0.82
CA GLU A 27 -2.31 -18.70 -1.06
C GLU A 27 -3.55 -19.15 -0.27
N VAL A 28 -3.84 -18.40 0.79
CA VAL A 28 -5.07 -18.51 1.59
C VAL A 28 -5.70 -17.12 1.68
N LEU A 29 -6.91 -17.00 1.14
CA LEU A 29 -7.61 -15.70 1.10
C LEU A 29 -8.18 -15.35 2.48
N THR A 30 -7.95 -14.12 2.91
CA THR A 30 -8.45 -13.64 4.21
C THR A 30 -9.94 -13.30 4.10
N PRO A 31 -10.83 -13.87 4.95
CA PRO A 31 -12.24 -13.56 4.93
C PRO A 31 -12.52 -12.09 5.29
N GLU A 32 -13.56 -11.52 4.71
CA GLU A 32 -13.94 -10.12 4.90
C GLU A 32 -14.08 -9.71 6.37
N TRP A 33 -14.74 -10.54 7.18
CA TRP A 33 -14.94 -10.23 8.60
C TRP A 33 -13.59 -10.10 9.35
N LEU A 34 -12.63 -10.97 9.02
CA LEU A 34 -11.30 -10.92 9.63
C LEU A 34 -10.49 -9.71 9.15
N VAL A 35 -10.61 -9.35 7.87
CA VAL A 35 -10.00 -8.11 7.33
C VAL A 35 -10.50 -6.89 8.11
N LYS A 36 -11.80 -6.78 8.34
CA LYS A 36 -12.38 -5.67 9.12
C LYS A 36 -11.87 -5.65 10.54
N ASP A 37 -11.90 -6.79 11.23
CA ASP A 37 -11.41 -6.91 12.61
C ASP A 37 -9.92 -6.53 12.71
N MET A 38 -9.09 -6.99 11.79
CA MET A 38 -7.66 -6.65 11.76
C MET A 38 -7.43 -5.16 11.51
N LEU A 39 -8.17 -4.54 10.59
CA LEU A 39 -8.05 -3.12 10.30
C LEU A 39 -8.60 -2.25 11.44
N ASP A 40 -9.55 -2.74 12.22
CA ASP A 40 -10.07 -2.05 13.39
C ASP A 40 -9.08 -2.01 14.58
N LEU A 41 -8.07 -2.87 14.56
CA LEU A 41 -6.94 -2.82 15.50
C LEU A 41 -5.95 -1.70 15.17
N LEU A 42 -5.97 -1.20 13.95
CA LEU A 42 -5.07 -0.13 13.51
C LEU A 42 -5.60 1.25 13.94
N PRO A 43 -4.70 2.25 14.12
CA PRO A 43 -5.12 3.62 14.37
C PRO A 43 -6.06 4.12 13.26
N ARG A 44 -7.07 4.91 13.62
CA ARG A 44 -8.01 5.52 12.65
C ARG A 44 -7.31 6.35 11.57
N SER A 45 -6.11 6.85 11.86
CA SER A 45 -5.27 7.56 10.89
C SER A 45 -4.97 6.75 9.63
N VAL A 46 -4.93 5.41 9.70
CA VAL A 46 -4.69 4.53 8.54
C VAL A 46 -5.76 4.67 7.46
N SER A 47 -7.00 4.99 7.84
CA SER A 47 -8.11 5.14 6.91
C SER A 47 -8.37 6.59 6.48
N GLN A 48 -7.50 7.55 6.86
CA GLN A 48 -7.60 8.92 6.36
C GLN A 48 -7.32 8.96 4.85
N ILE A 49 -7.88 9.94 4.15
CA ILE A 49 -7.82 10.04 2.68
C ILE A 49 -6.37 9.99 2.19
N GLU A 50 -5.48 10.74 2.84
CA GLU A 50 -4.06 10.90 2.46
C GLU A 50 -3.13 9.84 3.05
N SER A 51 -3.63 8.96 3.92
CA SER A 51 -2.80 7.94 4.54
C SER A 51 -2.29 6.94 3.53
N ARG A 52 -1.00 6.69 3.53
CA ARG A 52 -0.38 5.66 2.67
C ARG A 52 -0.62 4.28 3.26
N TYR A 53 -1.06 3.36 2.42
CA TYR A 53 -1.25 1.97 2.76
C TYR A 53 -0.58 1.08 1.72
N LEU A 54 0.31 0.21 2.16
CA LEU A 54 1.01 -0.75 1.31
C LEU A 54 0.76 -2.16 1.81
N GLU A 55 0.34 -3.03 0.92
CA GLU A 55 0.23 -4.47 1.14
C GLU A 55 1.21 -5.21 0.22
N THR A 56 2.11 -5.99 0.81
CA THR A 56 3.22 -6.63 0.09
C THR A 56 2.90 -8.03 -0.42
N SER A 57 1.69 -8.52 -0.18
CA SER A 57 1.16 -9.82 -0.62
C SER A 57 -0.36 -9.70 -0.73
N VAL A 58 -0.80 -9.00 -1.77
CA VAL A 58 -2.19 -8.50 -1.90
C VAL A 58 -3.21 -9.61 -2.05
N GLY A 59 -2.83 -10.75 -2.66
CA GLY A 59 -3.80 -11.75 -3.08
C GLY A 59 -4.87 -11.13 -3.99
N GLU A 60 -6.14 -11.32 -3.65
CA GLU A 60 -7.25 -10.69 -4.37
C GLU A 60 -7.66 -9.32 -3.82
N GLY A 61 -6.80 -8.66 -3.03
CA GLY A 61 -6.98 -7.29 -2.58
C GLY A 61 -7.99 -7.09 -1.45
N ALA A 62 -8.25 -8.08 -0.61
CA ALA A 62 -9.27 -7.98 0.43
C ALA A 62 -9.05 -6.79 1.39
N PHE A 63 -7.81 -6.57 1.84
CA PHE A 63 -7.45 -5.42 2.67
C PHE A 63 -7.54 -4.10 1.92
N LEU A 64 -7.03 -4.03 0.68
CA LEU A 64 -7.06 -2.81 -0.12
C LEU A 64 -8.49 -2.36 -0.44
N VAL A 65 -9.39 -3.31 -0.70
CA VAL A 65 -10.83 -3.06 -0.93
C VAL A 65 -11.46 -2.41 0.31
N GLU A 66 -11.24 -2.97 1.50
CA GLU A 66 -11.79 -2.42 2.75
C GLU A 66 -11.17 -1.04 3.07
N ILE A 67 -9.86 -0.86 2.90
CA ILE A 67 -9.20 0.45 3.10
C ILE A 67 -9.76 1.49 2.13
N LEU A 68 -9.89 1.16 0.84
CA LEU A 68 -10.46 2.08 -0.14
C LEU A 68 -11.91 2.43 0.21
N TYR A 69 -12.71 1.44 0.60
CA TYR A 69 -14.09 1.67 1.03
C TYR A 69 -14.16 2.64 2.22
N ARG A 70 -13.30 2.50 3.24
CA ARG A 70 -13.21 3.42 4.38
C ARG A 70 -12.81 4.83 3.96
N LYS A 71 -11.80 4.96 3.09
CA LYS A 71 -11.36 6.24 2.55
C LYS A 71 -12.47 6.93 1.74
N LEU A 72 -13.18 6.20 0.88
CA LEU A 72 -14.29 6.76 0.09
C LEU A 72 -15.46 7.18 0.97
N ASN A 73 -15.81 6.44 2.01
CA ASN A 73 -16.80 6.91 2.98
C ASN A 73 -16.40 8.27 3.57
N LEU A 74 -15.12 8.46 3.89
CA LEU A 74 -14.64 9.74 4.38
C LEU A 74 -14.70 10.83 3.31
N VAL A 75 -14.30 10.54 2.06
CA VAL A 75 -14.42 11.48 0.92
C VAL A 75 -15.88 11.94 0.77
N PHE A 76 -16.82 11.01 0.70
CA PHE A 76 -18.23 11.31 0.42
C PHE A 76 -18.98 11.94 1.60
N THR A 77 -18.48 11.79 2.82
CA THR A 77 -19.01 12.49 4.00
C THR A 77 -18.40 13.87 4.20
N THR A 78 -17.21 14.12 3.68
CA THR A 78 -16.47 15.38 3.85
C THR A 78 -16.78 16.36 2.71
N PHE A 79 -16.86 15.89 1.48
CA PHE A 79 -17.00 16.74 0.28
C PHE A 79 -18.39 16.61 -0.32
N ASN A 80 -18.98 17.74 -0.72
CA ASN A 80 -20.30 17.78 -1.34
C ASN A 80 -20.23 17.97 -2.87
N GLU A 81 -19.19 18.64 -3.35
CA GLU A 81 -19.01 18.93 -4.78
C GLU A 81 -18.44 17.71 -5.51
N ASN A 82 -19.01 17.38 -6.67
CA ASN A 82 -18.60 16.19 -7.45
C ASN A 82 -17.14 16.23 -7.87
N LEU A 83 -16.63 17.38 -8.30
CA LEU A 83 -15.22 17.56 -8.67
C LEU A 83 -14.26 17.39 -7.48
N GLU A 84 -14.69 17.72 -6.26
CA GLU A 84 -13.92 17.46 -5.06
C GLU A 84 -13.92 15.97 -4.74
N ARG A 85 -15.08 15.31 -4.82
CA ARG A 85 -15.19 13.85 -4.64
C ARG A 85 -14.31 13.09 -5.63
N GLU A 86 -14.29 13.48 -6.90
CA GLU A 86 -13.40 12.88 -7.90
C GLU A 86 -11.93 13.09 -7.52
N PHE A 87 -11.52 14.34 -7.26
CA PHE A 87 -10.13 14.64 -6.92
C PHE A 87 -9.67 13.91 -5.66
N PHE A 88 -10.45 13.95 -4.58
CA PHE A 88 -10.08 13.26 -3.34
C PHE A 88 -10.20 11.74 -3.42
N THR A 89 -10.98 11.20 -4.35
CA THR A 89 -10.93 9.77 -4.71
C THR A 89 -9.61 9.41 -5.38
N VAL A 90 -9.13 10.26 -6.29
CA VAL A 90 -7.78 10.13 -6.89
C VAL A 90 -6.71 10.19 -5.80
N VAL A 91 -6.77 11.16 -4.88
CA VAL A 91 -5.84 11.25 -3.74
C VAL A 91 -5.87 9.98 -2.90
N ALA A 92 -7.06 9.48 -2.55
CA ALA A 92 -7.23 8.26 -1.78
C ALA A 92 -6.60 7.04 -2.46
N LEU A 93 -6.84 6.89 -3.78
CA LEU A 93 -6.33 5.76 -4.56
C LEU A 93 -4.81 5.84 -4.80
N CYS A 94 -4.27 7.03 -5.04
CA CYS A 94 -2.82 7.25 -5.18
C CYS A 94 -2.04 6.89 -3.91
N ASN A 95 -2.69 6.82 -2.76
CA ASN A 95 -2.10 6.44 -1.48
C ASN A 95 -2.36 4.97 -1.08
N ILE A 96 -2.82 4.14 -2.02
CA ILE A 96 -3.02 2.69 -1.82
C ILE A 96 -2.09 1.94 -2.76
N TYR A 97 -1.29 1.03 -2.22
CA TYR A 97 -0.30 0.26 -2.97
C TYR A 97 -0.48 -1.22 -2.68
N GLY A 98 -0.34 -2.03 -3.73
CA GLY A 98 -0.39 -3.48 -3.64
C GLY A 98 0.72 -4.14 -4.44
N LEU A 99 1.42 -5.09 -3.83
CA LEU A 99 2.44 -5.90 -4.50
C LEU A 99 1.96 -7.35 -4.52
N GLU A 100 2.01 -7.99 -5.67
CA GLU A 100 1.50 -9.35 -5.84
C GLU A 100 2.36 -10.13 -6.84
N LEU A 101 2.68 -11.36 -6.47
CA LEU A 101 3.47 -12.26 -7.30
C LEU A 101 2.65 -12.83 -8.47
N LEU A 102 1.39 -13.15 -8.23
CA LEU A 102 0.50 -13.82 -9.19
C LEU A 102 -0.27 -12.79 -10.02
N ARG A 103 -0.09 -12.83 -11.34
CA ARG A 103 -0.66 -11.85 -12.26
C ARG A 103 -2.19 -11.82 -12.27
N ASP A 104 -2.83 -12.96 -12.14
CA ASP A 104 -4.29 -13.05 -12.08
C ASP A 104 -4.86 -12.35 -10.84
N ASN A 105 -4.18 -12.45 -9.69
CA ASN A 105 -4.56 -11.73 -8.47
C ASN A 105 -4.42 -10.22 -8.63
N VAL A 106 -3.37 -9.76 -9.33
CA VAL A 106 -3.21 -8.33 -9.65
C VAL A 106 -4.44 -7.81 -10.41
N GLU A 107 -4.86 -8.50 -11.47
CA GLU A 107 -6.01 -8.09 -12.28
C GLU A 107 -7.34 -8.17 -11.51
N ILE A 108 -7.52 -9.20 -10.67
CA ILE A 108 -8.67 -9.30 -9.78
C ILE A 108 -8.70 -8.12 -8.80
N THR A 109 -7.57 -7.80 -8.19
CA THR A 109 -7.45 -6.68 -7.24
C THR A 109 -7.79 -5.35 -7.89
N LYS A 110 -7.24 -5.05 -9.09
CA LYS A 110 -7.56 -3.84 -9.85
C LYS A 110 -9.06 -3.74 -10.14
N THR A 111 -9.64 -4.82 -10.63
CA THR A 111 -11.07 -4.89 -10.94
C THR A 111 -11.93 -4.61 -9.70
N ARG A 112 -11.61 -5.22 -8.57
CA ARG A 112 -12.33 -5.03 -7.31
C ARG A 112 -12.24 -3.59 -6.80
N LEU A 113 -11.07 -2.98 -6.85
CA LEU A 113 -10.88 -1.59 -6.45
C LEU A 113 -11.65 -0.62 -7.37
N GLU A 114 -11.65 -0.86 -8.68
CA GLU A 114 -12.47 -0.08 -9.63
C GLU A 114 -13.97 -0.23 -9.32
N MET A 115 -14.42 -1.44 -8.99
CA MET A 115 -15.82 -1.70 -8.62
C MET A 115 -16.23 -0.94 -7.34
N VAL A 116 -15.37 -0.85 -6.33
CA VAL A 116 -15.64 -0.04 -5.14
C VAL A 116 -15.90 1.42 -5.50
N ILE A 117 -15.09 2.00 -6.40
CA ILE A 117 -15.27 3.39 -6.82
C ILE A 117 -16.58 3.54 -7.62
N LYS A 118 -16.88 2.62 -8.53
CA LYS A 118 -18.14 2.62 -9.29
C LYS A 118 -19.37 2.51 -8.38
N ASP A 119 -19.32 1.66 -7.36
CA ASP A 119 -20.39 1.53 -6.38
C ASP A 119 -20.70 2.88 -5.70
N PHE A 120 -19.67 3.62 -5.29
CA PHE A 120 -19.87 4.94 -4.69
C PHE A 120 -20.44 5.94 -5.67
N PHE A 121 -19.82 6.14 -6.82
CA PHE A 121 -20.22 7.19 -7.74
C PHE A 121 -21.53 6.89 -8.45
N ILE A 122 -21.72 5.67 -8.94
CA ILE A 122 -22.87 5.29 -9.78
C ILE A 122 -24.01 4.76 -8.94
N ASP A 123 -23.77 3.66 -8.18
CA ASP A 123 -24.85 2.92 -7.54
C ASP A 123 -25.38 3.62 -6.29
N LYS A 124 -24.49 4.20 -5.47
CA LYS A 124 -24.86 4.78 -4.16
C LYS A 124 -25.26 6.25 -4.23
N TYR A 125 -24.55 7.05 -5.02
CA TYR A 125 -24.76 8.49 -5.07
C TYR A 125 -25.25 9.01 -6.41
N ASN A 126 -25.34 8.17 -7.46
CA ASN A 126 -25.79 8.51 -8.82
C ASN A 126 -25.15 9.79 -9.36
N ILE A 127 -23.81 9.87 -9.30
CA ILE A 127 -23.03 11.01 -9.74
C ILE A 127 -22.57 10.79 -11.16
N GLU A 128 -22.83 11.77 -12.03
CA GLU A 128 -22.20 11.87 -13.34
C GLU A 128 -20.75 12.35 -13.15
N VAL A 129 -19.80 11.54 -13.60
CA VAL A 129 -18.37 11.83 -13.45
C VAL A 129 -17.79 12.51 -14.69
N SER A 130 -16.64 13.17 -14.51
CA SER A 130 -15.88 13.77 -15.61
C SER A 130 -15.47 12.72 -16.65
N GLU A 131 -15.38 13.13 -17.93
CA GLU A 131 -15.19 12.24 -19.10
C GLU A 131 -14.03 11.24 -18.92
N ASN A 132 -12.88 11.67 -18.40
CA ASN A 132 -11.70 10.82 -18.27
C ASN A 132 -11.52 10.19 -16.88
N PHE A 133 -12.48 10.36 -15.98
CA PHE A 133 -12.30 9.97 -14.57
C PHE A 133 -11.95 8.50 -14.40
N PHE A 134 -12.74 7.59 -14.97
CA PHE A 134 -12.47 6.15 -14.83
C PHE A 134 -11.22 5.68 -15.57
N ASP A 135 -10.81 6.36 -16.64
CA ASP A 135 -9.54 6.05 -17.30
C ASP A 135 -8.34 6.43 -16.43
N VAL A 136 -8.44 7.53 -15.70
CA VAL A 136 -7.44 7.92 -14.69
C VAL A 136 -7.40 6.90 -13.55
N ILE A 137 -8.57 6.47 -13.04
CA ILE A 137 -8.63 5.42 -12.02
C ILE A 137 -7.89 4.15 -12.46
N LYS A 138 -8.14 3.66 -13.67
CA LYS A 138 -7.45 2.47 -14.22
C LYS A 138 -5.93 2.68 -14.30
N LYS A 139 -5.48 3.84 -14.75
CA LYS A 139 -4.03 4.16 -14.82
C LYS A 139 -3.37 4.17 -13.45
N ILE A 140 -4.02 4.74 -12.44
CA ILE A 140 -3.49 4.72 -11.07
C ILE A 140 -3.43 3.28 -10.55
N LEU A 141 -4.45 2.47 -10.81
CA LEU A 141 -4.46 1.06 -10.45
C LEU A 141 -3.32 0.29 -11.13
N ASP A 142 -3.05 0.55 -12.42
CA ASP A 142 -1.93 -0.06 -13.15
C ASP A 142 -0.56 0.35 -12.60
N ILE A 143 -0.45 1.54 -12.03
CA ILE A 143 0.78 2.05 -11.44
C ILE A 143 1.00 1.53 -10.02
N ASN A 144 -0.07 1.45 -9.21
CA ASN A 144 0.04 1.20 -7.79
C ASN A 144 -0.18 -0.27 -7.40
N ILE A 145 -0.87 -1.08 -8.24
CA ILE A 145 -1.04 -2.51 -8.02
C ILE A 145 -0.05 -3.24 -8.94
N ILE A 146 1.07 -3.63 -8.36
CA ILE A 146 2.28 -4.01 -9.08
C ILE A 146 2.47 -5.53 -9.05
N ASN A 147 2.65 -6.13 -10.23
CA ASN A 147 3.05 -7.52 -10.31
C ASN A 147 4.55 -7.67 -10.04
N MET A 148 4.90 -8.13 -8.85
CA MET A 148 6.30 -8.31 -8.46
C MET A 148 6.45 -9.28 -7.30
N ASP A 149 7.64 -9.83 -7.16
CA ASP A 149 8.10 -10.50 -5.93
C ASP A 149 8.62 -9.44 -4.95
N SER A 150 7.86 -9.19 -3.89
CA SER A 150 8.20 -8.19 -2.88
C SER A 150 9.45 -8.53 -2.06
N MET A 151 9.84 -9.81 -2.02
CA MET A 151 11.02 -10.28 -1.30
C MET A 151 12.29 -10.18 -2.15
N LYS A 152 12.18 -10.40 -3.47
CA LYS A 152 13.30 -10.35 -4.42
C LYS A 152 13.45 -8.99 -5.09
N PHE A 153 12.45 -8.08 -4.95
CA PHE A 153 12.39 -6.76 -5.59
C PHE A 153 12.39 -6.81 -7.12
N LYS A 154 11.88 -7.90 -7.69
CA LYS A 154 11.94 -8.19 -9.12
C LYS A 154 10.58 -8.54 -9.69
N VAL A 155 10.43 -8.34 -10.99
CA VAL A 155 9.22 -8.72 -11.72
C VAL A 155 9.38 -10.14 -12.26
N PRO A 156 8.47 -11.07 -11.92
CA PRO A 156 8.52 -12.45 -12.44
C PRO A 156 8.22 -12.50 -13.94
N MET A 157 8.77 -13.49 -14.62
CA MET A 157 8.42 -13.80 -16.01
C MET A 157 7.26 -14.82 -16.04
N PHE A 158 6.48 -14.76 -17.12
CA PHE A 158 5.31 -15.62 -17.30
C PHE A 158 5.41 -16.35 -18.64
N ASP A 159 4.84 -17.55 -18.69
CA ASP A 159 4.63 -18.30 -19.91
C ASP A 159 3.42 -17.78 -20.71
N GLU A 160 3.14 -18.42 -21.87
CA GLU A 160 2.00 -18.08 -22.74
C GLU A 160 0.63 -18.25 -22.06
N ASN A 161 0.56 -19.04 -20.99
CA ASN A 161 -0.66 -19.30 -20.20
C ASN A 161 -0.76 -18.40 -18.95
N ASN A 162 0.08 -17.34 -18.85
CA ASN A 162 0.19 -16.48 -17.68
C ASN A 162 0.57 -17.20 -16.36
N LYS A 163 1.26 -18.35 -16.45
CA LYS A 163 1.85 -19.02 -15.29
C LYS A 163 3.28 -18.52 -15.08
N ILE A 164 3.69 -18.43 -13.80
CA ILE A 164 5.06 -18.06 -13.47
C ILE A 164 6.04 -19.03 -14.13
N LEU A 165 7.02 -18.46 -14.84
CA LEU A 165 8.07 -19.23 -15.49
C LEU A 165 9.07 -19.73 -14.45
N LEU A 166 9.32 -21.05 -14.44
CA LEU A 166 10.30 -21.69 -13.57
C LEU A 166 11.50 -22.15 -14.40
N ASP A 167 12.68 -22.09 -13.82
CA ASP A 167 13.89 -22.67 -14.40
C ASP A 167 13.96 -24.19 -14.20
N SER A 168 15.06 -24.83 -14.65
CA SER A 168 15.29 -26.27 -14.53
C SER A 168 15.36 -26.79 -13.08
N ASN A 169 15.56 -25.89 -12.11
CA ASN A 169 15.63 -26.21 -10.69
C ASN A 169 14.30 -25.95 -9.97
N GLY A 170 13.28 -25.45 -10.68
CA GLY A 170 11.99 -25.06 -10.11
C GLY A 170 11.98 -23.67 -9.47
N GLU A 171 13.00 -22.85 -9.71
CA GLU A 171 13.08 -21.48 -9.20
C GLU A 171 12.41 -20.49 -10.16
N ILE A 172 11.82 -19.42 -9.61
CA ILE A 172 11.15 -18.39 -10.40
C ILE A 172 12.16 -17.65 -11.28
N VAL A 173 11.87 -17.54 -12.56
CA VAL A 173 12.63 -16.72 -13.50
C VAL A 173 12.13 -15.28 -13.44
N TYR A 174 13.04 -14.34 -13.22
CA TYR A 174 12.76 -12.91 -13.17
C TYR A 174 13.29 -12.20 -14.41
N ASN A 175 12.64 -11.11 -14.79
CA ASN A 175 13.28 -10.19 -15.73
C ASN A 175 14.46 -9.47 -15.03
N ASN A 176 15.32 -8.84 -15.84
CA ASN A 176 16.51 -8.14 -15.32
C ASN A 176 16.20 -6.76 -14.73
N GLU A 177 14.94 -6.33 -14.80
CA GLU A 177 14.53 -5.01 -14.34
C GLU A 177 14.15 -5.06 -12.85
N LEU A 178 14.57 -4.03 -12.12
CA LEU A 178 14.12 -3.82 -10.75
C LEU A 178 12.70 -3.24 -10.76
N ALA A 179 11.88 -3.70 -9.84
CA ALA A 179 10.52 -3.19 -9.70
C ALA A 179 10.51 -1.72 -9.26
N LEU A 180 9.63 -0.93 -9.86
CA LEU A 180 9.40 0.47 -9.55
C LEU A 180 8.19 0.63 -8.65
N ILE A 181 8.21 1.66 -7.79
CA ILE A 181 7.07 2.14 -7.02
C ILE A 181 6.93 3.65 -7.20
N SER A 182 5.72 4.15 -7.19
CA SER A 182 5.44 5.58 -7.38
C SER A 182 5.09 6.27 -6.08
N GLU A 183 5.60 7.46 -5.88
CA GLU A 183 5.14 8.42 -4.88
C GLU A 183 4.32 9.50 -5.57
N TRP A 184 3.29 10.01 -4.89
CA TRP A 184 2.38 11.00 -5.42
C TRP A 184 2.39 12.25 -4.54
N GLU A 185 2.53 13.42 -5.18
CA GLU A 185 2.42 14.74 -4.56
C GLU A 185 1.18 15.44 -5.09
N PHE A 186 0.48 16.20 -4.24
CA PHE A 186 -0.81 16.81 -4.57
C PHE A 186 -0.77 18.32 -4.38
N ASP A 187 -1.27 19.06 -5.39
CA ASP A 187 -1.62 20.47 -5.31
C ASP A 187 -3.15 20.55 -5.17
N TYR A 188 -3.60 20.76 -3.95
CA TYR A 188 -5.03 20.74 -3.59
C TYR A 188 -5.78 21.93 -4.17
N GLU A 189 -5.15 23.10 -4.26
CA GLU A 189 -5.77 24.31 -4.80
C GLU A 189 -6.05 24.19 -6.29
N ASN A 190 -5.07 23.69 -7.04
CA ASN A 190 -5.16 23.58 -8.51
C ASN A 190 -5.61 22.19 -8.97
N LYS A 191 -5.92 21.28 -8.04
CA LYS A 191 -6.27 19.87 -8.31
C LYS A 191 -5.28 19.19 -9.27
N LYS A 192 -3.99 19.35 -8.98
CA LYS A 192 -2.91 18.73 -9.75
C LYS A 192 -2.25 17.61 -8.98
N VAL A 193 -1.69 16.69 -9.74
CA VAL A 193 -0.99 15.51 -9.23
C VAL A 193 0.37 15.40 -9.91
N LYS A 194 1.39 15.11 -9.13
CA LYS A 194 2.75 14.85 -9.61
C LYS A 194 3.18 13.46 -9.17
N ARG A 195 3.78 12.69 -10.09
CA ARG A 195 4.26 11.34 -9.84
C ARG A 195 5.79 11.31 -9.83
N ILE A 196 6.35 10.58 -8.88
CA ILE A 196 7.79 10.37 -8.73
C ILE A 196 8.03 8.87 -8.60
N GLU A 197 8.91 8.31 -9.43
CA GLU A 197 9.22 6.87 -9.42
C GLU A 197 10.55 6.60 -8.73
N TYR A 198 10.56 5.51 -7.95
CA TYR A 198 11.73 4.99 -7.26
C TYR A 198 11.87 3.48 -7.50
N TYR A 199 13.07 2.95 -7.40
CA TYR A 199 13.23 1.50 -7.26
C TYR A 199 12.68 1.07 -5.89
N TYR A 200 11.79 0.08 -5.88
CA TYR A 200 11.19 -0.43 -4.63
C TYR A 200 12.26 -0.91 -3.65
N LYS A 201 13.32 -1.56 -4.15
CA LYS A 201 14.48 -1.98 -3.34
C LYS A 201 15.10 -0.82 -2.56
N ASP A 202 15.25 0.35 -3.18
CA ASP A 202 15.88 1.51 -2.55
C ASP A 202 14.97 2.10 -1.46
N VAL A 203 13.67 2.15 -1.71
CA VAL A 203 12.66 2.57 -0.72
C VAL A 203 12.71 1.68 0.53
N VAL A 204 12.74 0.36 0.34
CA VAL A 204 12.81 -0.60 1.46
C VAL A 204 14.13 -0.45 2.23
N ASN A 205 15.24 -0.29 1.53
CA ASN A 205 16.55 -0.13 2.18
C ASN A 205 16.65 1.17 2.99
N GLU A 206 16.09 2.27 2.50
CA GLU A 206 16.05 3.53 3.23
C GLU A 206 15.20 3.44 4.51
N GLN A 207 14.04 2.83 4.43
CA GLN A 207 13.17 2.57 5.58
C GLN A 207 13.87 1.69 6.64
N ARG A 208 14.59 0.65 6.22
CA ARG A 208 15.39 -0.20 7.13
C ARG A 208 16.46 0.60 7.85
N LYS A 209 17.18 1.49 7.17
CA LYS A 209 18.19 2.35 7.78
C LYS A 209 17.57 3.28 8.83
N GLU A 210 16.46 3.94 8.49
CA GLU A 210 15.76 4.81 9.45
C GLU A 210 15.31 4.04 10.70
N TYR A 211 14.78 2.82 10.53
CA TYR A 211 14.38 1.97 11.64
C TYR A 211 15.56 1.65 12.55
N ILE A 212 16.69 1.21 12.01
CA ILE A 212 17.91 0.89 12.78
C ILE A 212 18.41 2.12 13.53
N ILE A 213 18.41 3.29 12.90
CA ILE A 213 18.82 4.54 13.56
C ILE A 213 17.88 4.88 14.73
N LYS A 214 16.56 4.72 14.55
CA LYS A 214 15.56 4.93 15.60
C LYS A 214 15.75 3.95 16.76
N GLN A 215 16.04 2.67 16.50
CA GLN A 215 16.29 1.66 17.56
C GLN A 215 17.57 2.01 18.34
N LYS A 216 18.67 2.32 17.66
CA LYS A 216 19.92 2.73 18.32
C LYS A 216 19.75 3.99 19.19
N LYS A 217 18.93 4.95 18.74
CA LYS A 217 18.59 6.13 19.57
C LYS A 217 17.76 5.74 20.80
N LYS A 218 16.78 4.85 20.67
CA LYS A 218 15.98 4.37 21.81
C LYS A 218 16.85 3.63 22.84
N GLU A 219 17.80 2.81 22.39
CA GLU A 219 18.76 2.11 23.27
C GLU A 219 19.71 3.07 23.98
N SER A 220 20.25 4.08 23.28
CA SER A 220 21.10 5.10 23.89
C SER A 220 20.37 5.93 24.93
N ILE A 221 19.08 6.26 24.72
CA ILE A 221 18.24 6.95 25.70
C ILE A 221 17.99 6.08 26.93
N LYS A 222 17.69 4.78 26.74
CA LYS A 222 17.54 3.84 27.88
C LYS A 222 18.80 3.69 28.68
N SER A 223 19.98 3.65 28.03
CA SER A 223 21.28 3.58 28.70
C SER A 223 21.70 4.87 29.40
N SER A 224 21.12 6.02 29.01
CA SER A 224 21.39 7.34 29.63
C SER A 224 20.43 7.69 30.78
N THR A 225 19.40 6.86 31.01
CA THR A 225 18.47 7.06 32.13
C THR A 225 19.18 6.69 33.44
N LYS A 226 19.52 7.70 34.24
CA LYS A 226 20.10 7.50 35.57
C LYS A 226 19.02 7.07 36.55
N VAL A 227 19.24 5.94 37.20
CA VAL A 227 18.41 5.46 38.30
C VAL A 227 19.19 5.54 39.61
N ASN A 228 18.51 5.82 40.73
CA ASN A 228 19.14 5.73 42.04
C ASN A 228 19.33 4.27 42.48
N ILE A 229 19.97 4.07 43.60
CA ILE A 229 20.22 2.72 44.18
C ILE A 229 18.92 1.96 44.54
N TRP A 230 17.79 2.63 44.55
CA TRP A 230 16.45 2.07 44.84
C TRP A 230 15.65 1.83 43.57
N GLY A 231 16.20 2.10 42.35
CA GLY A 231 15.55 1.88 41.07
C GLY A 231 14.68 3.04 40.59
N ASP A 232 14.66 4.19 41.32
CA ASP A 232 13.89 5.37 40.90
C ASP A 232 14.64 6.16 39.86
N VAL A 233 13.94 6.66 38.84
CA VAL A 233 14.48 7.51 37.78
C VAL A 233 14.78 8.90 38.33
N ILE A 234 16.09 9.29 38.33
CA ILE A 234 16.54 10.59 38.87
C ILE A 234 16.42 11.71 37.84
N GLU A 235 16.63 11.39 36.54
CA GLU A 235 16.50 12.34 35.44
C GLU A 235 15.69 11.70 34.31
N LYS A 236 14.53 12.28 34.00
CA LYS A 236 13.78 12.06 32.74
C LYS A 236 14.05 13.26 31.84
N ASN A 237 14.78 13.10 30.78
CA ASN A 237 14.67 14.00 29.65
C ASN A 237 13.37 13.64 28.93
N GLU A 238 12.28 14.33 29.27
CA GLU A 238 11.00 14.22 28.57
C GLU A 238 11.12 14.98 27.25
N GLU A 239 11.47 14.29 26.18
CA GLU A 239 10.99 14.72 24.87
C GLU A 239 9.52 14.29 24.75
N PRO A 240 8.65 15.16 24.19
CA PRO A 240 7.21 14.91 24.16
C PRO A 240 6.89 13.62 23.41
N LEU A 241 6.14 12.75 24.09
CA LEU A 241 5.58 11.53 23.55
C LEU A 241 4.67 11.85 22.37
N TYR A 242 4.99 11.23 21.23
CA TYR A 242 4.10 10.90 20.14
C TYR A 242 3.18 12.00 19.59
N GLN A 243 3.65 12.68 18.59
CA GLN A 243 2.79 12.94 17.43
C GLN A 243 2.69 11.62 16.64
N ASP A 244 1.45 11.17 16.41
CA ASP A 244 1.09 10.00 15.60
C ASP A 244 1.71 10.07 14.22
N LYS A 245 2.95 9.59 14.09
CA LYS A 245 3.52 9.24 12.78
C LYS A 245 3.16 7.80 12.52
N GLN A 246 2.33 7.60 11.51
CA GLN A 246 1.97 6.31 10.93
C GLN A 246 3.09 5.28 11.08
N MET A 247 2.83 4.23 11.86
CA MET A 247 3.63 3.01 11.80
C MET A 247 3.40 2.41 10.40
N SER A 248 4.43 2.43 9.56
CA SER A 248 4.34 1.80 8.27
C SER A 248 4.33 0.27 8.45
N PHE A 249 3.55 -0.43 7.63
CA PHE A 249 3.47 -1.89 7.56
C PHE A 249 4.84 -2.56 7.34
N PHE A 250 5.87 -1.78 6.98
CA PHE A 250 7.26 -2.21 6.82
C PHE A 250 7.95 -2.65 8.11
N GLU A 251 7.43 -2.32 9.28
CA GLU A 251 8.04 -2.73 10.55
C GLU A 251 7.97 -4.24 10.79
N CYS A 252 7.02 -4.95 10.18
CA CYS A 252 6.89 -6.40 10.31
C CYS A 252 7.83 -7.22 9.40
N ALA A 253 8.34 -6.65 8.30
CA ALA A 253 9.17 -7.37 7.33
C ALA A 253 10.67 -7.37 7.64
N ILE A 254 11.12 -6.66 8.69
CA ILE A 254 12.53 -6.33 8.93
C ILE A 254 13.33 -7.42 9.62
N THR A 255 12.70 -8.45 10.19
CA THR A 255 13.38 -9.37 11.12
C THR A 255 14.31 -10.41 10.50
N ASN A 256 14.41 -10.54 9.17
CA ASN A 256 15.09 -11.69 8.56
C ASN A 256 16.38 -11.43 7.75
N SER A 257 16.99 -10.24 7.78
CA SER A 257 18.22 -10.01 6.99
C SER A 257 19.25 -9.08 7.63
N GLU A 258 19.76 -9.44 8.82
CA GLU A 258 20.79 -8.63 9.52
C GLU A 258 22.20 -8.68 8.91
N ASN A 259 22.49 -9.57 7.96
CA ASN A 259 23.87 -9.86 7.55
C ASN A 259 24.46 -9.02 6.40
N GLU A 260 23.71 -8.13 5.74
CA GLU A 260 24.21 -7.36 4.59
C GLU A 260 24.40 -5.85 4.83
N LEU A 261 24.12 -5.33 6.02
CA LEU A 261 23.98 -3.88 6.29
C LEU A 261 25.23 -3.13 6.75
N ASN A 262 26.43 -3.72 6.68
CA ASN A 262 27.66 -3.11 7.20
C ASN A 262 28.42 -2.15 6.24
N LYS A 263 27.83 -1.77 5.10
CA LYS A 263 28.40 -0.70 4.25
C LYS A 263 27.48 0.53 4.27
N THR A 264 27.79 1.45 5.16
CA THR A 264 27.10 2.75 5.27
C THR A 264 27.65 3.73 4.25
N ASP A 265 27.14 3.72 3.05
CA ASP A 265 27.18 4.88 2.18
C ASP A 265 25.90 5.70 2.41
N ASN A 266 26.04 7.01 2.58
CA ASN A 266 24.92 7.97 2.66
C ASN A 266 24.21 8.03 1.29
N ILE A 267 23.39 7.03 1.01
CA ILE A 267 22.57 7.01 -0.20
C ILE A 267 21.26 7.73 0.15
N SER A 268 21.16 9.00 -0.22
CA SER A 268 19.84 9.67 -0.24
C SER A 268 18.99 8.98 -1.30
N LEU A 269 17.71 8.74 -0.97
CA LEU A 269 16.76 8.17 -1.90
C LEU A 269 16.68 9.04 -3.17
N LYS A 270 17.13 8.50 -4.31
CA LYS A 270 17.13 9.21 -5.59
C LYS A 270 15.99 8.73 -6.46
N PRO A 271 15.15 9.63 -6.98
CA PRO A 271 14.11 9.24 -7.93
C PRO A 271 14.71 8.70 -9.23
N VAL A 272 14.09 7.66 -9.78
CA VAL A 272 14.39 7.13 -11.12
C VAL A 272 13.82 8.06 -12.18
N ARG A 273 12.60 8.58 -11.94
CA ARG A 273 11.90 9.48 -12.83
C ARG A 273 10.99 10.44 -12.05
N ILE A 274 10.92 11.67 -12.51
CA ILE A 274 10.01 12.70 -12.01
C ILE A 274 9.13 13.13 -13.18
N PHE A 275 7.81 13.01 -13.02
CA PHE A 275 6.84 13.47 -14.02
C PHE A 275 6.40 14.89 -13.71
N GLU A 276 6.04 15.64 -14.75
CA GLU A 276 5.46 16.98 -14.56
C GLU A 276 4.13 16.92 -13.81
N SER A 277 3.84 17.98 -13.07
CA SER A 277 2.56 18.12 -12.38
C SER A 277 1.45 18.38 -13.41
N VAL A 278 0.42 17.56 -13.41
CA VAL A 278 -0.70 17.61 -14.34
C VAL A 278 -2.03 17.71 -13.60
N ASN A 279 -3.09 18.21 -14.26
CA ASN A 279 -4.44 18.07 -13.73
C ASN A 279 -4.75 16.60 -13.46
N TYR A 280 -5.50 16.31 -12.37
CA TYR A 280 -5.77 14.93 -11.94
C TYR A 280 -6.47 14.08 -13.03
N LEU A 281 -7.21 14.69 -13.95
CA LEU A 281 -7.84 14.02 -15.10
C LEU A 281 -6.87 13.77 -16.27
N CYS A 282 -5.61 14.18 -16.17
CA CYS A 282 -4.59 14.07 -17.22
C CYS A 282 -3.42 13.14 -16.83
N ILE A 283 -3.56 12.32 -15.80
CA ILE A 283 -2.53 11.34 -15.40
C ILE A 283 -2.29 10.35 -16.56
N LYS A 284 -1.03 10.23 -16.98
CA LYS A 284 -0.59 9.35 -18.08
C LYS A 284 0.15 8.14 -17.56
#